data_cedc0e326155a63f44c1b5ebc44e7b55
#
_entry.id   cedc0e326155a63f44c1b5ebc44e7b55
#
_cell.length_a   1.000
_cell.length_b   1.000
_cell.length_c   1.000
_cell.angle_alpha   90.00
_cell.angle_beta   90.00
_cell.angle_gamma   90.00
#
_symmetry.space_group_name_H-M   'P 1'
#
loop_
_entity.id
_entity.type
_entity.pdbx_description
1 polymer ?
#
loop_
_entity_poly.entity_id
_entity_poly.type
_entity_poly.pdbx_seq_one_letter_code
_entity_poly.pdbx_strand_id
1 'polypeptide(L)'
;MKRALVLTILFSFFLLVSIAAAEKIGGGDLTFNPKGAKSVVFSHEIHVSVKGLKCTGCHYHVFQMTKGSYKMEMSKLTKGDFCGKCHNGQKSFDVKDQKNCARCHK
;
A
#
# COMPACT_ATOMS: atom_id res chain seq x y z
N MET A 1 34.52 -20.65 -37.31
CA MET A 1 33.12 -20.28 -37.54
C MET A 1 32.15 -20.95 -36.54
N LYS A 2 32.17 -22.25 -36.32
CA LYS A 2 31.25 -22.94 -35.38
C LYS A 2 31.35 -22.44 -33.90
N ARG A 3 32.54 -22.10 -33.42
CA ARG A 3 32.76 -21.60 -32.06
C ARG A 3 32.23 -20.18 -31.85
N ALA A 4 32.32 -19.32 -32.87
CA ALA A 4 31.78 -17.96 -32.80
C ALA A 4 30.24 -17.96 -32.81
N LEU A 5 29.62 -18.87 -33.57
CA LEU A 5 28.18 -19.02 -33.64
C LEU A 5 27.57 -19.49 -32.31
N VAL A 6 28.26 -20.44 -31.63
CA VAL A 6 27.82 -20.93 -30.31
C VAL A 6 27.91 -19.85 -29.24
N LEU A 7 28.97 -19.03 -29.26
CA LEU A 7 29.15 -17.92 -28.33
C LEU A 7 28.09 -16.83 -28.54
N THR A 8 27.72 -16.51 -29.78
CA THR A 8 26.65 -15.54 -30.07
C THR A 8 25.28 -16.05 -29.64
N ILE A 9 24.99 -17.31 -29.80
CA ILE A 9 23.72 -17.91 -29.36
C ILE A 9 23.63 -17.91 -27.81
N LEU A 10 24.71 -18.26 -27.12
CA LEU A 10 24.77 -18.23 -25.66
C LEU A 10 24.65 -16.80 -25.10
N PHE A 11 25.26 -15.81 -25.76
CA PHE A 11 25.16 -14.42 -25.36
C PHE A 11 23.74 -13.85 -25.63
N SER A 12 23.10 -14.24 -26.73
CA SER A 12 21.72 -13.86 -27.04
C SER A 12 20.71 -14.48 -26.07
N PHE A 13 20.97 -15.71 -25.59
CA PHE A 13 20.11 -16.37 -24.61
C PHE A 13 20.22 -15.74 -23.21
N PHE A 14 21.38 -15.19 -22.87
CA PHE A 14 21.58 -14.50 -21.57
C PHE A 14 20.91 -13.12 -21.50
N LEU A 15 20.61 -12.50 -22.67
CA LEU A 15 19.91 -11.20 -22.76
C LEU A 15 18.39 -11.32 -22.59
N LEU A 16 17.84 -12.54 -22.56
CA LEU A 16 16.43 -12.82 -22.31
C LEU A 16 16.12 -13.06 -20.83
N VAL A 17 16.94 -12.53 -19.92
CA VAL A 17 16.57 -12.46 -18.52
C VAL A 17 15.42 -11.45 -18.41
N SER A 18 14.22 -11.98 -18.40
CA SER A 18 13.00 -11.24 -18.16
C SER A 18 13.19 -10.44 -16.87
N ILE A 19 13.15 -9.13 -16.97
CA ILE A 19 13.00 -8.25 -15.81
C ILE A 19 11.59 -8.52 -15.29
N ALA A 20 11.44 -9.50 -14.42
CA ALA A 20 10.21 -9.69 -13.68
C ALA A 20 10.02 -8.42 -12.86
N ALA A 21 9.07 -7.59 -13.25
CA ALA A 21 8.68 -6.43 -12.45
C ALA A 21 8.22 -6.97 -11.09
N ALA A 22 8.88 -6.56 -10.02
CA ALA A 22 8.49 -6.96 -8.67
C ALA A 22 7.05 -6.49 -8.43
N GLU A 23 6.16 -7.44 -8.17
CA GLU A 23 4.77 -7.14 -7.89
C GLU A 23 4.69 -6.34 -6.58
N LYS A 24 3.96 -5.23 -6.61
CA LYS A 24 3.81 -4.37 -5.44
C LYS A 24 2.93 -5.05 -4.39
N ILE A 25 3.37 -5.06 -3.15
CA ILE A 25 2.63 -5.62 -2.02
C ILE A 25 1.22 -5.01 -1.97
N GLY A 26 0.21 -5.87 -1.89
CA GLY A 26 -1.20 -5.48 -1.82
C GLY A 26 -1.72 -4.70 -3.03
N GLY A 27 -1.02 -4.81 -4.19
CA GLY A 27 -1.34 -4.04 -5.38
C GLY A 27 -0.82 -2.61 -5.36
N GLY A 28 -0.03 -2.22 -4.37
CA GLY A 28 0.59 -0.90 -4.23
C GLY A 28 -0.20 0.07 -3.36
N ASP A 29 -0.01 1.35 -3.61
CA ASP A 29 -0.62 2.42 -2.83
C ASP A 29 -2.07 2.69 -3.27
N LEU A 30 -2.90 3.06 -2.31
CA LEU A 30 -4.29 3.46 -2.55
C LEU A 30 -4.42 4.96 -2.31
N THR A 31 -5.06 5.66 -3.24
CA THR A 31 -5.34 7.08 -3.10
C THR A 31 -6.83 7.31 -2.83
N PHE A 32 -7.11 8.06 -1.78
CA PHE A 32 -8.45 8.51 -1.41
C PHE A 32 -8.56 10.01 -1.64
N ASN A 33 -9.61 10.44 -2.31
CA ASN A 33 -9.86 11.85 -2.63
C ASN A 33 -11.12 12.34 -1.91
N PRO A 34 -11.01 12.74 -0.64
CA PRO A 34 -12.14 13.24 0.12
C PRO A 34 -12.59 14.60 -0.41
N LYS A 35 -13.91 14.88 -0.31
CA LYS A 35 -14.42 16.21 -0.62
C LYS A 35 -13.98 17.22 0.45
N GLY A 36 -13.45 18.37 0.03
CA GLY A 36 -13.09 19.46 0.94
C GLY A 36 -11.78 19.26 1.71
N ALA A 37 -10.98 18.25 1.37
CA ALA A 37 -9.67 18.03 1.97
C ALA A 37 -8.68 17.49 0.92
N LYS A 38 -7.39 17.61 1.20
CA LYS A 38 -6.34 17.06 0.35
C LYS A 38 -6.41 15.53 0.31
N SER A 39 -5.88 14.96 -0.75
CA SER A 39 -5.83 13.51 -0.97
C SER A 39 -5.08 12.79 0.16
N VAL A 40 -5.44 11.54 0.37
CA VAL A 40 -4.77 10.65 1.32
C VAL A 40 -4.20 9.47 0.54
N VAL A 41 -2.92 9.19 0.72
CA VAL A 41 -2.26 8.02 0.14
C VAL A 41 -2.01 7.00 1.25
N PHE A 42 -2.59 5.82 1.11
CA PHE A 42 -2.29 4.67 1.95
C PHE A 42 -1.25 3.80 1.26
N SER A 43 -0.15 3.52 1.94
CA SER A 43 0.91 2.65 1.44
C SER A 43 0.85 1.27 2.08
N HIS A 44 0.62 0.24 1.28
CA HIS A 44 0.76 -1.15 1.71
C HIS A 44 2.20 -1.45 2.12
N GLU A 45 3.18 -0.92 1.39
CA GLU A 45 4.59 -1.14 1.70
C GLU A 45 4.95 -0.68 3.12
N ILE A 46 4.52 0.52 3.52
CA ILE A 46 4.79 1.04 4.86
C ILE A 46 4.10 0.18 5.92
N HIS A 47 2.84 -0.19 5.73
CA HIS A 47 2.07 -0.91 6.75
C HIS A 47 2.46 -2.38 6.86
N VAL A 48 2.72 -3.04 5.75
CA VAL A 48 3.04 -4.47 5.72
C VAL A 48 4.54 -4.71 5.88
N SER A 49 5.38 -4.16 5.00
CA SER A 49 6.81 -4.45 5.02
C SER A 49 7.54 -3.72 6.15
N VAL A 50 7.31 -2.41 6.30
CA VAL A 50 8.04 -1.60 7.29
C VAL A 50 7.48 -1.80 8.70
N LYS A 51 6.16 -1.87 8.87
CA LYS A 51 5.50 -2.03 10.18
C LYS A 51 5.18 -3.48 10.55
N GLY A 52 5.34 -4.42 9.64
CA GLY A 52 5.16 -5.84 9.88
C GLY A 52 3.71 -6.27 10.10
N LEU A 53 2.73 -5.48 9.63
CA LEU A 53 1.32 -5.84 9.76
C LEU A 53 0.95 -6.96 8.79
N LYS A 54 0.13 -7.90 9.26
CA LYS A 54 -0.38 -8.98 8.43
C LYS A 54 -1.59 -8.52 7.61
N CYS A 55 -1.74 -9.07 6.40
CA CYS A 55 -2.90 -8.80 5.53
C CYS A 55 -4.22 -9.01 6.26
N THR A 56 -4.34 -10.11 7.01
CA THR A 56 -5.53 -10.46 7.79
C THR A 56 -5.79 -9.53 8.99
N GLY A 57 -4.81 -8.72 9.40
CA GLY A 57 -5.00 -7.70 10.45
C GLY A 57 -5.88 -6.53 10.00
N CYS A 58 -5.97 -6.31 8.70
CA CYS A 58 -6.81 -5.25 8.10
C CYS A 58 -7.94 -5.84 7.28
N HIS A 59 -7.64 -6.75 6.34
CA HIS A 59 -8.63 -7.35 5.48
C HIS A 59 -9.50 -8.35 6.26
N TYR A 60 -10.77 -8.41 5.89
CA TYR A 60 -11.85 -9.20 6.51
C TYR A 60 -12.35 -8.71 7.88
N HIS A 61 -11.59 -7.84 8.57
CA HIS A 61 -11.99 -7.30 9.88
C HIS A 61 -12.26 -5.80 9.87
N VAL A 62 -11.41 -5.04 9.17
CA VAL A 62 -11.46 -3.58 9.12
C VAL A 62 -11.87 -3.10 7.74
N PHE A 63 -11.31 -3.71 6.70
CA PHE A 63 -11.53 -3.38 5.30
C PHE A 63 -11.95 -4.60 4.50
N GLN A 64 -12.85 -4.39 3.55
CA GLN A 64 -13.16 -5.37 2.51
C GLN A 64 -12.08 -5.36 1.42
N MET A 65 -11.89 -6.49 0.74
CA MET A 65 -10.95 -6.59 -0.38
C MET A 65 -11.46 -5.83 -1.62
N THR A 66 -12.76 -5.71 -1.79
CA THR A 66 -13.37 -5.04 -2.94
C THR A 66 -13.24 -3.54 -2.81
N LYS A 67 -12.63 -2.91 -3.80
CA LYS A 67 -12.51 -1.45 -3.86
C LYS A 67 -13.89 -0.79 -3.86
N GLY A 68 -14.07 0.23 -3.03
CA GLY A 68 -15.31 1.00 -2.94
C GLY A 68 -16.46 0.32 -2.19
N SER A 69 -16.22 -0.85 -1.59
CA SER A 69 -17.25 -1.57 -0.80
C SER A 69 -17.57 -0.93 0.55
N TYR A 70 -16.83 0.07 0.96
CA TYR A 70 -17.02 0.80 2.23
C TYR A 70 -16.94 2.31 2.01
N LYS A 71 -17.69 3.04 2.83
CA LYS A 71 -17.67 4.50 2.84
C LYS A 71 -16.87 5.00 4.03
N MET A 72 -15.66 5.47 3.76
CA MET A 72 -14.73 5.98 4.76
C MET A 72 -14.90 7.50 4.90
N GLU A 73 -15.14 7.96 6.13
CA GLU A 73 -15.34 9.35 6.49
C GLU A 73 -14.60 9.67 7.78
N MET A 74 -14.12 10.91 7.94
CA MET A 74 -13.41 11.32 9.17
C MET A 74 -14.23 11.08 10.44
N SER A 75 -15.53 11.29 10.39
CA SER A 75 -16.44 11.02 11.52
C SER A 75 -16.42 9.55 11.98
N LYS A 76 -16.17 8.61 11.08
CA LYS A 76 -16.03 7.19 11.38
C LYS A 76 -14.63 6.87 11.91
N LEU A 77 -13.59 7.44 11.29
CA LEU A 77 -12.22 7.28 11.75
C LEU A 77 -12.05 7.75 13.20
N THR A 78 -12.62 8.91 13.55
CA THR A 78 -12.56 9.45 14.92
C THR A 78 -13.32 8.61 15.94
N LYS A 79 -14.25 7.79 15.51
CA LYS A 79 -14.97 6.79 16.34
C LYS A 79 -14.25 5.46 16.48
N GLY A 80 -13.11 5.28 15.76
CA GLY A 80 -12.31 4.07 15.82
C GLY A 80 -12.57 3.07 14.70
N ASP A 81 -13.28 3.49 13.63
CA ASP A 81 -13.46 2.67 12.43
C ASP A 81 -12.30 2.86 11.46
N PHE A 82 -12.12 1.92 10.56
CA PHE A 82 -11.12 1.95 9.48
C PHE A 82 -9.70 2.26 10.01
N CYS A 83 -9.07 3.29 9.47
CA CYS A 83 -7.75 3.74 9.92
C CYS A 83 -7.71 4.08 11.42
N GLY A 84 -8.82 4.59 11.97
CA GLY A 84 -8.96 4.93 13.38
C GLY A 84 -8.84 3.73 14.33
N LYS A 85 -8.97 2.51 13.82
CA LYS A 85 -8.78 1.29 14.64
C LYS A 85 -7.36 1.15 15.19
N CYS A 86 -6.38 1.62 14.44
CA CYS A 86 -4.98 1.61 14.83
C CYS A 86 -4.45 3.02 15.10
N HIS A 87 -4.88 4.02 14.31
CA HIS A 87 -4.51 5.42 14.50
C HIS A 87 -5.38 6.07 15.59
N ASN A 88 -5.23 5.61 16.81
CA ASN A 88 -6.03 5.95 17.99
C ASN A 88 -5.22 6.53 19.16
N GLY A 89 -3.94 6.85 18.93
CA GLY A 89 -3.05 7.38 19.94
C GLY A 89 -2.38 6.34 20.83
N GLN A 90 -2.76 5.07 20.71
CA GLN A 90 -2.15 3.95 21.46
C GLN A 90 -1.31 3.05 20.54
N LYS A 91 -1.91 2.54 19.46
CA LYS A 91 -1.22 1.67 18.50
C LYS A 91 -0.40 2.47 17.49
N SER A 92 -0.88 3.65 17.11
CA SER A 92 -0.22 4.59 16.22
C SER A 92 -0.69 6.01 16.52
N PHE A 93 -0.20 7.02 15.79
CA PHE A 93 -0.62 8.40 15.99
C PHE A 93 -2.15 8.57 15.87
N ASP A 94 -2.70 9.49 16.67
CA ASP A 94 -4.15 9.68 16.75
C ASP A 94 -4.68 10.52 15.58
N VAL A 95 -5.73 10.02 14.91
CA VAL A 95 -6.45 10.75 13.85
C VAL A 95 -7.20 11.98 14.38
N LYS A 96 -7.47 12.06 15.68
CA LYS A 96 -8.15 13.21 16.32
C LYS A 96 -7.22 14.39 16.56
N ASP A 97 -5.93 14.14 16.65
CA ASP A 97 -4.95 15.18 16.91
C ASP A 97 -4.66 15.98 15.65
N GLN A 98 -5.00 17.27 15.69
CA GLN A 98 -4.86 18.18 14.54
C GLN A 98 -3.45 18.25 13.95
N LYS A 99 -2.40 18.07 14.77
CA LYS A 99 -1.01 18.04 14.31
C LYS A 99 -0.73 16.88 13.34
N ASN A 100 -1.60 15.84 13.34
CA ASN A 100 -1.45 14.67 12.51
C ASN A 100 -2.22 14.74 11.17
N CYS A 101 -3.05 15.77 10.96
CA CYS A 101 -3.85 15.90 9.73
C CYS A 101 -2.99 15.84 8.46
N ALA A 102 -1.88 16.55 8.43
CA ALA A 102 -0.97 16.58 7.28
C ALA A 102 -0.14 15.29 7.10
N ARG A 103 -0.20 14.34 8.03
CA ARG A 103 0.41 13.01 7.85
C ARG A 103 -0.34 12.17 6.83
N CYS A 104 -1.66 12.37 6.77
CA CYS A 104 -2.54 11.68 5.84
C CYS A 104 -2.92 12.57 4.66
N HIS A 105 -3.36 13.80 4.91
CA HIS A 105 -3.81 14.75 3.89
C HIS A 105 -2.62 15.54 3.33
N LYS A 106 -2.17 15.18 2.11
CA LYS A 106 -0.97 15.73 1.46
C LYS A 106 -1.31 16.45 0.16
#